data_3fd491e62490aa8d442e72eaf2ee8bcf
#
_entry.id   3fd491e62490aa8d442e72eaf2ee8bcf
#
_cell.length_a   1.000
_cell.length_b   1.000
_cell.length_c   1.000
_cell.angle_alpha   90.00
_cell.angle_beta   90.00
_cell.angle_gamma   90.00
#
_symmetry.space_group_name_H-M   'P 1'
#
loop_
_entity.id
_entity.type
_entity.pdbx_description
1 polymer ?
#
loop_
_entity_poly.entity_id
_entity_poly.type
_entity_poly.pdbx_seq_one_letter_code
_entity_poly.pdbx_strand_id
1 'polypeptide(L)'
;MTYAFLIGGISLNEQTWVQHLKEKRLSYGLSQNRLAIATGITRQYLSDIETGKVKPSDELQLALLETLERFNPDAPLEMLFDYVRIRFPTTDVQHVVEDVLRLKLSYMLHEDYGFYSYTEHYALGNIFVLCSHELDKGVLVELKGRGCRQFESYLLAQQRSWYEFFMDALVASGVMKRLDLAINDK
;
A
#
# COMPACT_ATOMS: atom_id res chain seq x y z
N MET A 1 35.95 4.22 13.05
CA MET A 1 35.18 5.26 12.35
C MET A 1 33.76 5.23 12.92
N THR A 2 33.42 6.29 13.64
CA THR A 2 32.12 6.42 14.31
C THR A 2 31.14 6.94 13.28
N TYR A 3 30.20 6.10 12.85
CA TYR A 3 29.10 6.55 11.99
C TYR A 3 28.12 7.36 12.86
N ALA A 4 28.11 8.67 12.67
CA ALA A 4 27.11 9.54 13.26
C ALA A 4 25.80 9.38 12.48
N PHE A 5 24.75 8.84 13.11
CA PHE A 5 23.41 8.80 12.53
C PHE A 5 22.82 10.21 12.50
N LEU A 6 22.51 10.70 11.32
CA LEU A 6 21.81 11.96 11.10
C LEU A 6 20.30 11.69 11.08
N ILE A 7 19.61 12.00 12.17
CA ILE A 7 18.16 12.20 12.16
C ILE A 7 17.95 13.71 12.21
N GLY A 8 17.47 14.30 11.12
CA GLY A 8 17.20 15.74 11.04
C GLY A 8 18.43 16.64 11.19
N GLY A 9 19.63 16.19 10.79
CA GLY A 9 20.85 17.02 10.80
C GLY A 9 21.58 17.15 12.15
N ILE A 10 21.18 16.41 13.20
CA ILE A 10 21.81 16.46 14.53
C ILE A 10 22.57 15.15 14.77
N SER A 11 23.87 15.23 15.03
CA SER A 11 24.68 14.09 15.51
C SER A 11 24.35 13.83 16.99
N LEU A 12 23.61 12.75 17.25
CA LEU A 12 23.30 12.31 18.61
C LEU A 12 24.48 11.51 19.18
N ASN A 13 24.97 11.86 20.37
CA ASN A 13 25.86 10.99 21.13
C ASN A 13 25.04 9.81 21.73
N GLU A 14 25.73 8.77 22.24
CA GLU A 14 25.04 7.56 22.76
C GLU A 14 24.05 7.85 23.89
N GLN A 15 24.35 8.73 24.81
CA GLN A 15 23.46 9.11 25.90
C GLN A 15 22.20 9.81 25.37
N THR A 16 22.36 10.66 24.38
CA THR A 16 21.25 11.36 23.72
C THR A 16 20.35 10.40 22.95
N TRP A 17 20.94 9.36 22.30
CA TRP A 17 20.18 8.36 21.57
C TRP A 17 19.32 7.49 22.51
N VAL A 18 19.89 6.98 23.60
CA VAL A 18 19.17 6.16 24.60
C VAL A 18 18.01 6.94 25.21
N GLN A 19 18.24 8.19 25.56
CA GLN A 19 17.20 9.06 26.10
C GLN A 19 16.11 9.31 25.08
N HIS A 20 16.47 9.60 23.83
CA HIS A 20 15.53 9.80 22.73
C HIS A 20 14.66 8.55 22.47
N LEU A 21 15.27 7.36 22.42
CA LEU A 21 14.55 6.09 22.27
C LEU A 21 13.49 5.92 23.38
N LYS A 22 13.89 6.12 24.64
CA LYS A 22 12.99 5.98 25.80
C LYS A 22 11.86 7.01 25.78
N GLU A 23 12.17 8.28 25.56
CA GLU A 23 11.18 9.36 25.52
C GLU A 23 10.17 9.11 24.39
N LYS A 24 10.66 8.75 23.20
CA LYS A 24 9.80 8.45 22.06
C LYS A 24 8.90 7.24 22.30
N ARG A 25 9.45 6.16 22.89
CA ARG A 25 8.64 5.00 23.29
C ARG A 25 7.52 5.39 24.27
N LEU A 26 7.84 6.22 25.25
CA LEU A 26 6.86 6.69 26.24
C LEU A 26 5.80 7.61 25.63
N SER A 27 6.21 8.52 24.73
CA SER A 27 5.26 9.40 24.03
C SER A 27 4.26 8.62 23.16
N TYR A 28 4.68 7.47 22.62
CA TYR A 28 3.80 6.56 21.86
C TYR A 28 3.00 5.60 22.76
N GLY A 29 3.08 5.74 24.10
CA GLY A 29 2.36 4.89 25.03
C GLY A 29 2.82 3.42 25.04
N LEU A 30 4.02 3.13 24.53
CA LEU A 30 4.52 1.76 24.43
C LEU A 30 5.20 1.29 25.72
N SER A 31 4.85 0.10 26.20
CA SER A 31 5.62 -0.57 27.24
C SER A 31 6.94 -1.13 26.67
N GLN A 32 7.95 -1.27 27.54
CA GLN A 32 9.19 -1.97 27.16
C GLN A 32 8.92 -3.37 26.61
N ASN A 33 7.98 -4.08 27.20
CA ASN A 33 7.63 -5.44 26.76
C ASN A 33 7.08 -5.46 25.33
N ARG A 34 6.20 -4.51 24.99
CA ARG A 34 5.61 -4.43 23.64
C ARG A 34 6.66 -4.09 22.58
N LEU A 35 7.55 -3.11 22.86
CA LEU A 35 8.62 -2.77 21.95
C LEU A 35 9.63 -3.91 21.79
N ALA A 36 10.00 -4.58 22.90
CA ALA A 36 10.93 -5.72 22.89
C ALA A 36 10.41 -6.88 22.04
N ILE A 37 9.12 -7.26 22.21
CA ILE A 37 8.48 -8.29 21.38
C ILE A 37 8.49 -7.91 19.91
N ALA A 38 8.13 -6.68 19.60
CA ALA A 38 8.06 -6.20 18.22
C ALA A 38 9.43 -6.14 17.51
N THR A 39 10.52 -5.96 18.28
CA THR A 39 11.90 -5.94 17.78
C THR A 39 12.60 -7.31 17.87
N GLY A 40 11.94 -8.32 18.48
CA GLY A 40 12.52 -9.66 18.63
C GLY A 40 13.61 -9.77 19.70
N ILE A 41 13.60 -8.87 20.70
CA ILE A 41 14.55 -8.89 21.83
C ILE A 41 13.83 -9.15 23.16
N THR A 42 14.60 -9.41 24.23
CA THR A 42 14.01 -9.56 25.55
C THR A 42 13.71 -8.20 26.19
N ARG A 43 12.66 -8.12 27.02
CA ARG A 43 12.35 -6.92 27.81
C ARG A 43 13.56 -6.48 28.66
N GLN A 44 14.28 -7.45 29.28
CA GLN A 44 15.44 -7.15 30.12
C GLN A 44 16.54 -6.47 29.31
N TYR A 45 16.84 -6.97 28.11
CA TYR A 45 17.83 -6.40 27.22
C TYR A 45 17.46 -4.98 26.80
N LEU A 46 16.21 -4.71 26.46
CA LEU A 46 15.74 -3.36 26.17
C LEU A 46 15.86 -2.44 27.39
N SER A 47 15.54 -2.94 28.59
CA SER A 47 15.72 -2.17 29.84
C SER A 47 17.19 -1.82 30.09
N ASP A 48 18.10 -2.74 29.82
CA ASP A 48 19.54 -2.49 29.99
C ASP A 48 20.07 -1.49 28.93
N ILE A 49 19.53 -1.49 27.73
CA ILE A 49 19.77 -0.45 26.71
C ILE A 49 19.27 0.91 27.22
N GLU A 50 17.99 1.01 27.63
CA GLU A 50 17.37 2.26 28.06
C GLU A 50 17.96 2.83 29.36
N THR A 51 18.70 2.03 30.12
CA THR A 51 19.46 2.48 31.30
C THR A 51 20.93 2.73 31.01
N GLY A 52 21.38 2.53 29.78
CA GLY A 52 22.77 2.73 29.36
C GLY A 52 23.74 1.67 29.87
N LYS A 53 23.23 0.54 30.40
CA LYS A 53 24.08 -0.57 30.85
C LYS A 53 24.67 -1.37 29.72
N VAL A 54 23.98 -1.43 28.59
CA VAL A 54 24.38 -2.16 27.39
C VAL A 54 24.26 -1.25 26.19
N LYS A 55 25.31 -1.23 25.36
CA LYS A 55 25.30 -0.55 24.07
C LYS A 55 24.79 -1.52 22.99
N PRO A 56 23.66 -1.23 22.30
CA PRO A 56 23.20 -2.04 21.19
C PRO A 56 24.07 -1.85 19.94
N SER A 57 24.10 -2.85 19.06
CA SER A 57 24.72 -2.69 17.74
C SER A 57 23.99 -1.63 16.90
N ASP A 58 24.66 -1.10 15.88
CA ASP A 58 24.09 -0.08 15.01
C ASP A 58 22.84 -0.62 14.26
N GLU A 59 22.86 -1.91 13.86
CA GLU A 59 21.70 -2.57 13.25
C GLU A 59 20.52 -2.65 14.21
N LEU A 60 20.75 -2.95 15.49
CA LEU A 60 19.69 -3.01 16.49
C LEU A 60 19.16 -1.62 16.84
N GLN A 61 20.02 -0.60 16.85
CA GLN A 61 19.59 0.79 17.02
C GLN A 61 18.63 1.20 15.92
N LEU A 62 18.95 0.89 14.66
CA LEU A 62 18.10 1.16 13.51
C LEU A 62 16.78 0.40 13.61
N ALA A 63 16.83 -0.90 13.90
CA ALA A 63 15.64 -1.75 14.05
C ALA A 63 14.69 -1.27 15.16
N LEU A 64 15.23 -0.78 16.28
CA LEU A 64 14.45 -0.21 17.38
C LEU A 64 13.74 1.09 16.96
N LEU A 65 14.43 1.98 16.23
CA LEU A 65 13.83 3.22 15.75
C LEU A 65 12.77 2.95 14.66
N GLU A 66 13.05 2.09 13.69
CA GLU A 66 12.09 1.70 12.66
C GLU A 66 10.84 1.04 13.26
N THR A 67 11.03 0.19 14.28
CA THR A 67 9.91 -0.44 14.98
C THR A 67 9.10 0.59 15.75
N LEU A 68 9.73 1.59 16.38
CA LEU A 68 9.02 2.68 17.04
C LEU A 68 8.17 3.49 16.07
N GLU A 69 8.67 3.79 14.88
CA GLU A 69 7.91 4.55 13.89
C GLU A 69 6.62 3.83 13.47
N ARG A 70 6.58 2.50 13.49
CA ARG A 70 5.35 1.72 13.24
C ARG A 70 4.26 1.94 14.31
N PHE A 71 4.64 2.43 15.48
CA PHE A 71 3.73 2.73 16.58
C PHE A 71 3.51 4.23 16.80
N ASN A 72 3.94 5.05 15.84
CA ASN A 72 3.76 6.50 15.90
C ASN A 72 2.25 6.83 15.82
N PRO A 73 1.62 7.37 16.87
CA PRO A 73 0.20 7.70 16.85
C PRO A 73 -0.14 8.85 15.88
N ASP A 74 0.87 9.65 15.54
CA ASP A 74 0.74 10.77 14.59
C ASP A 74 1.18 10.37 13.17
N ALA A 75 1.47 9.07 12.94
CA ALA A 75 1.78 8.60 11.60
C ALA A 75 0.58 8.87 10.66
N PRO A 76 0.82 9.45 9.48
CA PRO A 76 -0.27 9.69 8.55
C PRO A 76 -0.91 8.34 8.17
N LEU A 77 -2.21 8.24 8.38
CA LEU A 77 -2.98 7.09 7.92
C LEU A 77 -2.92 7.06 6.39
N GLU A 78 -2.49 5.95 5.85
CA GLU A 78 -2.48 5.74 4.41
C GLU A 78 -3.83 5.17 3.98
N MET A 79 -4.57 5.95 3.21
CA MET A 79 -5.84 5.52 2.62
C MET A 79 -5.56 4.87 1.26
N LEU A 80 -5.96 3.62 1.12
CA LEU A 80 -5.71 2.80 -0.05
C LEU A 80 -7.02 2.30 -0.63
N PHE A 81 -7.08 2.20 -1.96
CA PHE A 81 -8.21 1.52 -2.60
C PHE A 81 -8.03 0.00 -2.46
N ASP A 82 -9.00 -0.67 -1.85
CA ASP A 82 -8.97 -2.13 -1.67
C ASP A 82 -9.90 -2.88 -2.63
N TYR A 83 -10.92 -2.21 -3.14
CA TYR A 83 -11.78 -2.73 -4.18
C TYR A 83 -12.25 -1.61 -5.10
N VAL A 84 -12.09 -1.82 -6.41
CA VAL A 84 -12.64 -0.93 -7.45
C VAL A 84 -13.35 -1.78 -8.48
N ARG A 85 -14.63 -1.48 -8.73
CA ARG A 85 -15.44 -2.12 -9.78
C ARG A 85 -16.17 -1.05 -10.57
N ILE A 86 -15.87 -0.97 -11.87
CA ILE A 86 -16.47 0.01 -12.78
C ILE A 86 -17.06 -0.72 -13.97
N ARG A 87 -18.34 -0.43 -14.27
CA ARG A 87 -19.01 -0.93 -15.46
C ARG A 87 -19.06 0.13 -16.54
N PHE A 88 -18.70 -0.23 -17.75
CA PHE A 88 -18.78 0.61 -18.96
C PHE A 88 -19.92 0.12 -19.85
N PRO A 89 -20.83 1.00 -20.31
CA PRO A 89 -21.97 0.63 -21.19
C PRO A 89 -21.51 0.51 -22.64
N THR A 90 -20.53 -0.35 -22.89
CA THR A 90 -19.95 -0.64 -24.20
C THR A 90 -19.56 -2.10 -24.29
N THR A 91 -19.53 -2.67 -25.49
CA THR A 91 -18.96 -4.00 -25.77
C THR A 91 -17.53 -3.91 -26.28
N ASP A 92 -17.00 -2.69 -26.47
CA ASP A 92 -15.63 -2.46 -26.94
C ASP A 92 -14.65 -2.58 -25.78
N VAL A 93 -14.15 -3.81 -25.57
CA VAL A 93 -13.17 -4.11 -24.53
C VAL A 93 -11.81 -3.45 -24.83
N GLN A 94 -11.45 -3.33 -26.12
CA GLN A 94 -10.19 -2.71 -26.51
C GLN A 94 -10.15 -1.24 -26.08
N HIS A 95 -11.22 -0.49 -26.36
CA HIS A 95 -11.36 0.89 -25.91
C HIS A 95 -11.20 1.02 -24.39
N VAL A 96 -11.87 0.17 -23.61
CA VAL A 96 -11.77 0.23 -22.13
C VAL A 96 -10.35 -0.07 -21.67
N VAL A 97 -9.69 -1.08 -22.24
CA VAL A 97 -8.33 -1.48 -21.82
C VAL A 97 -7.28 -0.47 -22.28
N GLU A 98 -7.32 -0.05 -23.55
CA GLU A 98 -6.23 0.73 -24.12
C GLU A 98 -6.38 2.24 -23.88
N ASP A 99 -7.61 2.77 -23.92
CA ASP A 99 -7.81 4.22 -23.75
C ASP A 99 -8.10 4.58 -22.29
N VAL A 100 -8.88 3.77 -21.53
CA VAL A 100 -9.25 4.10 -20.15
C VAL A 100 -8.22 3.58 -19.15
N LEU A 101 -7.88 2.28 -19.20
CA LEU A 101 -6.87 1.71 -18.30
C LEU A 101 -5.44 2.05 -18.75
N ARG A 102 -5.26 2.40 -20.02
CA ARG A 102 -3.96 2.65 -20.68
C ARG A 102 -3.01 1.45 -20.55
N LEU A 103 -3.60 0.25 -20.69
CA LEU A 103 -2.89 -1.02 -20.74
C LEU A 103 -2.95 -1.55 -22.18
N LYS A 104 -2.08 -2.49 -22.53
CA LYS A 104 -2.15 -3.14 -23.85
C LYS A 104 -2.97 -4.40 -23.73
N LEU A 105 -4.06 -4.50 -24.51
CA LEU A 105 -4.92 -5.69 -24.55
C LEU A 105 -4.14 -6.94 -24.94
N SER A 106 -3.13 -6.82 -25.80
CA SER A 106 -2.26 -7.91 -26.24
C SER A 106 -1.40 -8.52 -25.10
N TYR A 107 -1.29 -7.87 -23.95
CA TYR A 107 -0.57 -8.39 -22.78
C TYR A 107 -1.48 -9.09 -21.78
N MET A 108 -2.78 -9.05 -22.02
CA MET A 108 -3.77 -9.70 -21.17
C MET A 108 -4.05 -11.13 -21.66
N LEU A 109 -4.19 -12.04 -20.72
CA LEU A 109 -4.65 -13.40 -21.01
C LEU A 109 -6.16 -13.36 -21.26
N HIS A 110 -6.59 -13.85 -22.41
CA HIS A 110 -8.02 -14.02 -22.74
C HIS A 110 -8.51 -15.41 -22.33
N GLU A 111 -9.65 -15.45 -21.66
CA GLU A 111 -10.31 -16.67 -21.22
C GLU A 111 -11.78 -16.68 -21.68
N ASP A 112 -12.21 -17.77 -22.32
CA ASP A 112 -13.56 -17.95 -22.85
C ASP A 112 -14.62 -18.27 -21.79
N TYR A 113 -14.40 -17.82 -20.57
CA TYR A 113 -15.36 -17.87 -19.48
C TYR A 113 -15.28 -16.60 -18.63
N GLY A 114 -16.38 -16.26 -17.98
CA GLY A 114 -16.45 -15.06 -17.15
C GLY A 114 -17.11 -15.34 -15.80
N PHE A 115 -17.16 -14.30 -14.97
CA PHE A 115 -17.82 -14.29 -13.67
C PHE A 115 -19.04 -13.36 -13.72
N TYR A 116 -19.96 -13.48 -12.78
CA TYR A 116 -21.11 -12.58 -12.65
C TYR A 116 -22.00 -12.54 -13.91
N SER A 117 -22.13 -13.68 -14.61
CA SER A 117 -22.86 -13.83 -15.88
C SER A 117 -22.23 -13.07 -17.07
N TYR A 118 -20.97 -12.66 -16.98
CA TYR A 118 -20.16 -12.29 -18.14
C TYR A 118 -19.68 -13.55 -18.85
N THR A 119 -19.51 -13.48 -20.17
CA THR A 119 -19.18 -14.65 -21.00
C THR A 119 -17.70 -14.94 -21.09
N GLU A 120 -16.88 -13.93 -20.98
CA GLU A 120 -15.43 -14.01 -21.15
C GLU A 120 -14.73 -12.94 -20.28
N HIS A 121 -13.44 -13.07 -20.12
CA HIS A 121 -12.65 -12.04 -19.45
C HIS A 121 -11.21 -11.97 -19.96
N TYR A 122 -10.60 -10.82 -19.77
CA TYR A 122 -9.19 -10.56 -19.95
C TYR A 122 -8.52 -10.33 -18.60
N ALA A 123 -7.38 -10.96 -18.36
CA ALA A 123 -6.64 -10.88 -17.10
C ALA A 123 -5.19 -10.43 -17.31
N LEU A 124 -4.75 -9.46 -16.53
CA LEU A 124 -3.33 -9.11 -16.39
C LEU A 124 -2.96 -9.21 -14.92
N GLY A 125 -2.46 -10.37 -14.52
CA GLY A 125 -2.21 -10.69 -13.10
C GLY A 125 -3.50 -10.65 -12.29
N ASN A 126 -3.67 -9.64 -11.43
CA ASN A 126 -4.87 -9.49 -10.58
C ASN A 126 -5.84 -8.38 -11.09
N ILE A 127 -5.64 -7.89 -12.31
CA ILE A 127 -6.52 -6.94 -12.99
C ILE A 127 -7.43 -7.75 -13.91
N PHE A 128 -8.76 -7.64 -13.73
CA PHE A 128 -9.75 -8.37 -14.52
C PHE A 128 -10.62 -7.40 -15.30
N VAL A 129 -10.83 -7.69 -16.57
CA VAL A 129 -11.77 -7.00 -17.46
C VAL A 129 -12.73 -8.03 -18.02
N LEU A 130 -13.95 -8.05 -17.48
CA LEU A 130 -14.98 -8.98 -17.89
C LEU A 130 -15.80 -8.33 -19.00
N CYS A 131 -16.14 -9.11 -20.01
CA CYS A 131 -16.94 -8.65 -21.15
C CYS A 131 -18.07 -9.58 -21.50
N SER A 132 -19.06 -8.99 -22.15
CA SER A 132 -20.23 -9.66 -22.68
C SER A 132 -20.60 -9.05 -24.02
N HIS A 133 -21.13 -9.83 -24.91
CA HIS A 133 -21.68 -9.34 -26.17
C HIS A 133 -23.02 -8.58 -26.00
N GLU A 134 -23.57 -8.59 -24.79
CA GLU A 134 -24.81 -7.88 -24.45
C GLU A 134 -24.49 -6.46 -23.96
N LEU A 135 -25.02 -5.43 -24.63
CA LEU A 135 -24.81 -4.02 -24.30
C LEU A 135 -25.30 -3.64 -22.89
N ASP A 136 -26.35 -4.31 -22.41
CA ASP A 136 -26.87 -4.07 -21.06
C ASP A 136 -25.92 -4.50 -19.96
N LYS A 137 -25.03 -5.46 -20.21
CA LYS A 137 -23.94 -5.86 -19.33
C LYS A 137 -22.68 -5.01 -19.56
N GLY A 138 -22.32 -4.82 -20.81
CA GLY A 138 -21.14 -4.05 -21.22
C GLY A 138 -19.82 -4.68 -20.77
N VAL A 139 -18.84 -3.85 -20.48
CA VAL A 139 -17.52 -4.23 -19.96
C VAL A 139 -17.41 -3.87 -18.48
N LEU A 140 -16.89 -4.78 -17.67
CA LEU A 140 -16.70 -4.61 -16.24
C LEU A 140 -15.22 -4.71 -15.87
N VAL A 141 -14.64 -3.64 -15.37
CA VAL A 141 -13.30 -3.64 -14.77
C VAL A 141 -13.41 -3.98 -13.29
N GLU A 142 -12.62 -4.93 -12.85
CA GLU A 142 -12.57 -5.37 -11.45
C GLU A 142 -11.13 -5.44 -10.93
N LEU A 143 -10.88 -4.68 -9.86
CA LEU A 143 -9.62 -4.65 -9.12
C LEU A 143 -9.92 -4.99 -7.67
N LYS A 144 -9.32 -6.05 -7.13
CA LYS A 144 -9.51 -6.50 -5.74
C LYS A 144 -8.16 -6.56 -5.03
N GLY A 145 -8.02 -5.98 -3.85
CA GLY A 145 -6.85 -6.08 -3.01
C GLY A 145 -5.53 -5.93 -3.79
N ARG A 146 -4.89 -7.06 -4.12
CA ARG A 146 -3.66 -7.07 -4.93
C ARG A 146 -3.84 -6.45 -6.32
N GLY A 147 -5.03 -6.54 -6.90
CA GLY A 147 -5.35 -5.90 -8.18
C GLY A 147 -5.31 -4.38 -8.10
N CYS A 148 -5.79 -3.80 -7.01
CA CYS A 148 -5.66 -2.35 -6.77
C CYS A 148 -4.19 -1.95 -6.64
N ARG A 149 -3.37 -2.71 -5.88
CA ARG A 149 -1.92 -2.45 -5.74
C ARG A 149 -1.19 -2.56 -7.07
N GLN A 150 -1.49 -3.61 -7.84
CA GLN A 150 -0.91 -3.79 -9.16
C GLN A 150 -1.31 -2.66 -10.10
N PHE A 151 -2.57 -2.27 -10.14
CA PHE A 151 -3.03 -1.17 -10.99
C PHE A 151 -2.43 0.17 -10.59
N GLU A 152 -2.28 0.43 -9.29
CA GLU A 152 -1.60 1.60 -8.77
C GLU A 152 -0.15 1.70 -9.27
N SER A 153 0.59 0.58 -9.35
CA SER A 153 1.94 0.57 -9.93
C SER A 153 1.95 0.96 -11.41
N TYR A 154 0.92 0.59 -12.17
CA TYR A 154 0.77 1.06 -13.56
C TYR A 154 0.40 2.54 -13.63
N LEU A 155 -0.48 3.02 -12.74
CA LEU A 155 -0.80 4.45 -12.67
C LEU A 155 0.46 5.28 -12.40
N LEU A 156 1.30 4.86 -11.45
CA LEU A 156 2.57 5.51 -11.15
C LEU A 156 3.52 5.51 -12.37
N ALA A 157 3.64 4.39 -13.07
CA ALA A 157 4.45 4.29 -14.29
C ALA A 157 3.93 5.18 -15.43
N GLN A 158 2.62 5.41 -15.48
CA GLN A 158 1.94 6.30 -16.41
C GLN A 158 1.97 7.78 -15.96
N GLN A 159 2.58 8.10 -14.80
CA GLN A 159 2.53 9.42 -14.16
C GLN A 159 1.08 9.90 -13.95
N ARG A 160 0.22 9.02 -13.50
CA ARG A 160 -1.22 9.20 -13.38
C ARG A 160 -1.70 8.84 -11.98
N SER A 161 -2.65 9.57 -11.45
CA SER A 161 -3.28 9.32 -10.16
C SER A 161 -4.56 8.49 -10.30
N TRP A 162 -5.04 7.94 -9.19
CA TRP A 162 -6.38 7.34 -9.10
C TRP A 162 -7.49 8.33 -9.48
N TYR A 163 -7.33 9.61 -9.13
CA TYR A 163 -8.29 10.65 -9.50
C TYR A 163 -8.42 10.79 -11.02
N GLU A 164 -7.29 10.88 -11.74
CA GLU A 164 -7.28 11.00 -13.19
C GLU A 164 -7.87 9.75 -13.86
N PHE A 165 -7.57 8.56 -13.32
CA PHE A 165 -8.20 7.33 -13.80
C PHE A 165 -9.73 7.35 -13.62
N PHE A 166 -10.23 7.76 -12.45
CA PHE A 166 -11.68 7.86 -12.24
C PHE A 166 -12.32 8.91 -13.15
N MET A 167 -11.65 10.01 -13.42
CA MET A 167 -12.15 11.02 -14.36
C MET A 167 -12.22 10.48 -15.78
N ASP A 168 -11.16 9.78 -16.26
CA ASP A 168 -11.18 9.14 -17.57
C ASP A 168 -12.28 8.06 -17.67
N ALA A 169 -12.47 7.28 -16.61
CA ALA A 169 -13.55 6.28 -16.55
C ALA A 169 -14.94 6.94 -16.63
N LEU A 170 -15.17 8.07 -15.95
CA LEU A 170 -16.42 8.82 -16.02
C LEU A 170 -16.66 9.43 -17.41
N VAL A 171 -15.62 9.96 -18.05
CA VAL A 171 -15.71 10.48 -19.43
C VAL A 171 -16.07 9.35 -20.40
N ALA A 172 -15.58 8.13 -20.20
CA ALA A 172 -15.95 6.94 -20.94
C ALA A 172 -17.32 6.35 -20.51
N SER A 173 -18.16 7.12 -19.81
CA SER A 173 -19.47 6.70 -19.30
C SER A 173 -19.42 5.52 -18.30
N GLY A 174 -18.29 5.32 -17.64
CA GLY A 174 -18.12 4.30 -16.60
C GLY A 174 -18.98 4.60 -15.38
N VAL A 175 -19.62 3.55 -14.87
CA VAL A 175 -20.46 3.61 -13.67
C VAL A 175 -19.77 2.85 -12.55
N MET A 176 -19.43 3.56 -11.47
CA MET A 176 -18.87 2.93 -10.27
C MET A 176 -19.88 1.98 -9.64
N LYS A 177 -19.53 0.70 -9.57
CA LYS A 177 -20.38 -0.34 -8.97
C LYS A 177 -19.94 -0.68 -7.54
N ARG A 178 -18.65 -0.54 -7.25
CA ARG A 178 -18.11 -0.73 -5.90
C ARG A 178 -16.79 0.00 -5.74
N LEU A 179 -16.63 0.60 -4.57
CA LEU A 179 -15.39 1.26 -4.15
C LEU A 179 -15.20 1.01 -2.66
N ASP A 180 -14.18 0.24 -2.30
CA ASP A 180 -13.80 0.01 -0.91
C ASP A 180 -12.46 0.70 -0.64
N LEU A 181 -12.38 1.34 0.51
CA LEU A 181 -11.16 1.96 1.01
C LEU A 181 -10.65 1.16 2.21
N ALA A 182 -9.37 0.90 2.24
CA ALA A 182 -8.67 0.39 3.41
C ALA A 182 -7.84 1.52 4.04
N ILE A 183 -7.83 1.56 5.35
CA ILE A 183 -6.94 2.44 6.13
C ILE A 183 -5.83 1.54 6.66
N ASN A 184 -4.61 1.80 6.23
CA ASN A 184 -3.43 1.13 6.78
C ASN A 184 -2.82 2.01 7.85
N ASP A 185 -2.72 1.43 9.03
CA ASP A 185 -1.87 1.90 10.11
C ASP A 185 -0.47 1.32 9.81
N LYS A 186 0.51 2.18 9.49
CA LYS A 186 1.88 1.75 9.15
C LYS A 186 2.64 1.29 10.37
#